data_0026a40275e3235dbbf21fcf1e76b240
#
_entry.id   0026a40275e3235dbbf21fcf1e76b240
#
_cell.length_a   1.000
_cell.length_b   1.000
_cell.length_c   1.000
_cell.angle_alpha   90.00
_cell.angle_beta   90.00
_cell.angle_gamma   90.00
#
_symmetry.space_group_name_H-M   'P 1'
#
loop_
_entity.id
_entity.type
_entity.pdbx_description
1 polymer ?
#
loop_
_entity_poly.entity_id
_entity_poly.type
_entity_poly.pdbx_seq_one_letter_code
_entity_poly.pdbx_strand_id
1 'polypeptide(L)'
;MKERGLELSPEKTKITHIDEGFDFLGFNARKYGGKLLIKPAKKGIKSFLDDIRGTVKSMRAVKTENLIKYLNVKIQGWVNYYRHCVAKATFNYLDNSIFWIVWKWGKRRHQNRGASWVRKRYYTTLGLRKWCFYSKVKAGKQESRILLTLAQHTKIERHVKVRAEASPYDPDFKEYFIKREREKMRKKNDSRVI
;
A
#
# COMPACT_ATOMS: atom_id res chain seq x y z
N MET A 1 -0.99 -29.57 -21.59
CA MET A 1 0.38 -29.04 -21.68
C MET A 1 1.28 -29.94 -22.54
N LYS A 2 1.26 -31.24 -22.37
CA LYS A 2 2.07 -32.18 -23.21
C LYS A 2 1.85 -32.03 -24.71
N GLU A 3 0.60 -31.78 -25.14
CA GLU A 3 0.25 -31.53 -26.55
C GLU A 3 0.95 -30.29 -27.16
N ARG A 4 1.46 -29.38 -26.33
CA ARG A 4 2.20 -28.16 -26.74
C ARG A 4 3.70 -28.25 -26.46
N GLY A 5 4.23 -29.44 -26.16
CA GLY A 5 5.65 -29.65 -25.86
C GLY A 5 6.10 -28.98 -24.53
N LEU A 6 5.18 -28.66 -23.63
CA LEU A 6 5.48 -28.05 -22.35
C LEU A 6 5.40 -29.07 -21.23
N GLU A 7 6.47 -29.20 -20.44
CA GLU A 7 6.52 -30.02 -19.23
C GLU A 7 6.66 -29.21 -17.99
N LEU A 8 6.00 -29.64 -16.90
CA LEU A 8 6.15 -29.04 -15.59
C LEU A 8 7.50 -29.44 -15.00
N SER A 9 8.30 -28.46 -14.56
CA SER A 9 9.53 -28.75 -13.84
C SER A 9 9.21 -29.33 -12.46
N PRO A 10 9.64 -30.55 -12.12
CA PRO A 10 9.38 -31.15 -10.80
C PRO A 10 9.95 -30.32 -9.65
N GLU A 11 11.11 -29.70 -9.84
CA GLU A 11 11.78 -28.87 -8.83
C GLU A 11 11.06 -27.57 -8.55
N LYS A 12 10.33 -27.02 -9.54
CA LYS A 12 9.62 -25.75 -9.44
C LYS A 12 8.13 -25.91 -9.18
N THR A 13 7.61 -27.12 -9.28
CA THR A 13 6.19 -27.43 -9.09
C THR A 13 5.97 -27.96 -7.69
N LYS A 14 5.22 -27.21 -6.88
CA LYS A 14 4.87 -27.58 -5.51
C LYS A 14 3.36 -27.67 -5.34
N ILE A 15 2.88 -28.79 -4.85
CA ILE A 15 1.51 -28.95 -4.39
C ILE A 15 1.43 -28.43 -2.95
N THR A 16 0.60 -27.44 -2.70
CA THR A 16 0.44 -26.84 -1.37
C THR A 16 -1.03 -26.86 -0.97
N HIS A 17 -1.33 -27.31 0.24
CA HIS A 17 -2.67 -27.28 0.76
C HIS A 17 -3.10 -25.84 1.03
N ILE A 18 -4.35 -25.49 0.69
CA ILE A 18 -4.84 -24.09 0.78
C ILE A 18 -4.87 -23.55 2.22
N ASP A 19 -4.94 -24.43 3.23
CA ASP A 19 -4.88 -24.03 4.65
C ASP A 19 -3.44 -23.69 5.09
N GLU A 20 -2.42 -24.18 4.39
CA GLU A 20 -1.03 -23.72 4.58
C GLU A 20 -0.81 -22.38 3.87
N GLY A 21 -1.48 -22.22 2.73
CA GLY A 21 -1.40 -21.03 1.89
C GLY A 21 -0.15 -21.00 1.00
N PHE A 22 -0.21 -20.16 0.00
CA PHE A 22 0.91 -19.93 -0.93
C PHE A 22 1.03 -18.46 -1.30
N ASP A 23 2.25 -18.06 -1.65
CA ASP A 23 2.54 -16.72 -2.13
C ASP A 23 2.56 -16.70 -3.66
N PHE A 24 1.81 -15.78 -4.26
CA PHE A 24 1.74 -15.56 -5.69
C PHE A 24 1.65 -14.07 -6.01
N LEU A 25 2.52 -13.57 -6.87
CA LEU A 25 2.58 -12.15 -7.30
C LEU A 25 2.55 -11.17 -6.13
N GLY A 26 3.22 -11.49 -5.03
CA GLY A 26 3.26 -10.63 -3.84
C GLY A 26 2.04 -10.72 -2.92
N PHE A 27 1.07 -11.56 -3.25
CA PHE A 27 -0.08 -11.88 -2.41
C PHE A 27 0.09 -13.24 -1.75
N ASN A 28 -0.39 -13.38 -0.53
CA ASN A 28 -0.57 -14.65 0.17
C ASN A 28 -2.04 -15.05 0.10
N ALA A 29 -2.33 -16.17 -0.53
CA ALA A 29 -3.66 -16.80 -0.57
C ALA A 29 -3.71 -17.94 0.43
N ARG A 30 -4.59 -17.85 1.43
CA ARG A 30 -4.74 -18.85 2.49
C ARG A 30 -6.16 -18.93 2.99
N LYS A 31 -6.60 -20.13 3.35
CA LYS A 31 -7.89 -20.37 3.98
C LYS A 31 -7.77 -20.26 5.51
N TYR A 32 -8.62 -19.48 6.13
CA TYR A 32 -8.70 -19.26 7.57
C TYR A 32 -10.14 -19.57 8.04
N GLY A 33 -10.31 -20.59 8.87
CA GLY A 33 -11.65 -20.92 9.39
C GLY A 33 -12.70 -21.05 8.27
N GLY A 34 -12.38 -21.77 7.20
CA GLY A 34 -13.29 -21.97 6.07
C GLY A 34 -13.35 -20.82 5.05
N LYS A 35 -12.77 -19.63 5.33
CA LYS A 35 -12.81 -18.45 4.44
C LYS A 35 -11.47 -18.24 3.75
N LEU A 36 -11.47 -18.17 2.41
CA LEU A 36 -10.29 -17.80 1.64
C LEU A 36 -10.01 -16.29 1.80
N LEU A 37 -8.82 -15.96 2.28
CA LEU A 37 -8.34 -14.59 2.38
C LEU A 37 -7.10 -14.41 1.52
N ILE A 38 -7.09 -13.31 0.77
CA ILE A 38 -5.93 -12.83 0.02
C ILE A 38 -5.38 -11.63 0.76
N LYS A 39 -4.10 -11.67 1.14
CA LYS A 39 -3.39 -10.63 1.91
C LYS A 39 -2.07 -10.30 1.23
N PRO A 40 -1.44 -9.15 1.53
CA PRO A 40 -0.05 -8.91 1.13
C PRO A 40 0.88 -9.99 1.70
N ALA A 41 1.76 -10.54 0.87
CA ALA A 41 2.74 -11.53 1.31
C ALA A 41 3.76 -10.93 2.27
N LYS A 42 4.16 -11.65 3.31
CA LYS A 42 5.12 -11.18 4.33
C LYS A 42 6.46 -10.75 3.74
N LYS A 43 6.94 -11.45 2.72
CA LYS A 43 8.16 -11.12 1.98
C LYS A 43 8.05 -9.74 1.30
N GLY A 44 6.92 -9.45 0.66
CA GLY A 44 6.66 -8.16 0.02
C GLY A 44 6.60 -7.00 1.02
N ILE A 45 5.97 -7.21 2.19
CA ILE A 45 5.91 -6.21 3.27
C ILE A 45 7.32 -5.91 3.79
N LYS A 46 8.12 -6.94 4.06
CA LYS A 46 9.51 -6.79 4.53
C LYS A 46 10.36 -6.04 3.51
N SER A 47 10.32 -6.46 2.25
CA SER A 47 11.06 -5.81 1.16
C SER A 47 10.70 -4.33 1.02
N PHE A 48 9.43 -3.97 1.09
CA PHE A 48 8.99 -2.58 1.04
C PHE A 48 9.51 -1.77 2.22
N LEU A 49 9.44 -2.29 3.45
CA LEU A 49 9.96 -1.59 4.62
C LEU A 49 11.48 -1.44 4.57
N ASP A 50 12.20 -2.41 4.02
CA ASP A 50 13.66 -2.33 3.85
C ASP A 50 14.03 -1.27 2.79
N ASP A 51 13.26 -1.18 1.70
CA ASP A 51 13.40 -0.11 0.71
C ASP A 51 13.12 1.28 1.32
N ILE A 52 12.06 1.44 2.13
CA ILE A 52 11.79 2.68 2.86
C ILE A 52 12.95 3.03 3.82
N ARG A 53 13.50 2.04 4.56
CA ARG A 53 14.65 2.25 5.46
C ARG A 53 15.88 2.69 4.68
N GLY A 54 16.18 2.03 3.55
CA GLY A 54 17.29 2.38 2.66
C GLY A 54 17.16 3.80 2.13
N THR A 55 15.99 4.17 1.64
CA THR A 55 15.64 5.51 1.17
C THR A 55 15.86 6.57 2.25
N VAL A 56 15.29 6.36 3.43
CA VAL A 56 15.42 7.32 4.55
C VAL A 56 16.86 7.42 5.03
N LYS A 57 17.63 6.34 4.96
CA LYS A 57 19.06 6.32 5.30
C LYS A 57 19.90 7.10 4.29
N SER A 58 19.62 7.00 2.99
CA SER A 58 20.34 7.75 1.95
C SER A 58 19.98 9.24 1.96
N MET A 59 18.75 9.58 2.34
CA MET A 59 18.24 10.96 2.37
C MET A 59 18.47 11.70 3.71
N ARG A 60 19.62 11.54 4.35
CA ARG A 60 19.91 12.14 5.67
C ARG A 60 19.91 13.67 5.65
N ALA A 61 20.53 14.27 4.64
CA ALA A 61 20.73 15.73 4.53
C ALA A 61 19.62 16.44 3.73
N VAL A 62 18.71 15.70 3.12
CA VAL A 62 17.65 16.22 2.25
C VAL A 62 16.63 17.04 3.05
N LYS A 63 16.06 18.09 2.45
CA LYS A 63 14.96 18.86 3.03
C LYS A 63 13.78 17.93 3.36
N THR A 64 13.14 18.15 4.52
CA THR A 64 12.01 17.30 5.01
C THR A 64 10.88 17.21 4.00
N GLU A 65 10.58 18.29 3.29
CA GLU A 65 9.54 18.31 2.24
C GLU A 65 9.82 17.33 1.11
N ASN A 66 11.08 17.24 0.66
CA ASN A 66 11.48 16.34 -0.42
C ASN A 66 11.45 14.88 0.04
N LEU A 67 11.86 14.62 1.30
CA LEU A 67 11.72 13.29 1.89
C LEU A 67 10.24 12.87 1.91
N ILE A 68 9.34 13.74 2.37
CA ILE A 68 7.90 13.44 2.43
C ILE A 68 7.34 13.20 1.03
N LYS A 69 7.66 14.05 0.04
CA LYS A 69 7.21 13.87 -1.35
C LYS A 69 7.61 12.50 -1.88
N TYR A 70 8.87 12.13 -1.69
CA TYR A 70 9.40 10.86 -2.17
C TYR A 70 8.75 9.66 -1.47
N LEU A 71 8.60 9.70 -0.15
CA LEU A 71 7.94 8.64 0.62
C LEU A 71 6.46 8.50 0.26
N ASN A 72 5.76 9.62 0.05
CA ASN A 72 4.35 9.61 -0.33
C ASN A 72 4.11 8.87 -1.65
N VAL A 73 4.96 9.09 -2.67
CA VAL A 73 4.87 8.37 -3.94
C VAL A 73 5.04 6.86 -3.74
N LYS A 74 6.04 6.45 -2.96
CA LYS A 74 6.28 5.02 -2.67
C LYS A 74 5.13 4.38 -1.90
N ILE A 75 4.68 5.05 -0.82
CA ILE A 75 3.57 4.56 0.00
C ILE A 75 2.31 4.44 -0.86
N GLN A 76 1.97 5.48 -1.63
CA GLN A 76 0.78 5.50 -2.48
C GLN A 76 0.82 4.40 -3.55
N GLY A 77 1.96 4.19 -4.20
CA GLY A 77 2.14 3.11 -5.17
C GLY A 77 1.89 1.74 -4.54
N TRP A 78 2.50 1.49 -3.37
CA TRP A 78 2.35 0.22 -2.65
C TRP A 78 0.90 -0.03 -2.18
N VAL A 79 0.25 0.96 -1.56
CA VAL A 79 -1.13 0.80 -1.07
C VAL A 79 -2.13 0.65 -2.22
N ASN A 80 -1.92 1.32 -3.35
CA ASN A 80 -2.77 1.17 -4.54
C ASN A 80 -2.71 -0.25 -5.10
N TYR A 81 -1.54 -0.89 -5.09
CA TYR A 81 -1.39 -2.27 -5.52
C TYR A 81 -2.16 -3.24 -4.62
N TYR A 82 -2.14 -3.02 -3.29
CA TYR A 82 -2.75 -3.92 -2.31
C TYR A 82 -4.16 -3.51 -1.84
N ARG A 83 -4.70 -2.38 -2.31
CA ARG A 83 -6.03 -1.91 -1.89
C ARG A 83 -7.19 -2.84 -2.25
N HIS A 84 -6.95 -3.82 -3.13
CA HIS A 84 -7.96 -4.77 -3.59
C HIS A 84 -8.05 -6.05 -2.75
N CYS A 85 -7.19 -6.21 -1.77
CA CYS A 85 -7.14 -7.40 -0.91
C CYS A 85 -7.38 -7.05 0.58
N VAL A 86 -7.26 -8.06 1.45
CA VAL A 86 -7.44 -7.88 2.91
C VAL A 86 -6.14 -7.29 3.49
N ALA A 87 -5.93 -5.99 3.32
CA ALA A 87 -4.69 -5.30 3.64
C ALA A 87 -4.76 -4.32 4.82
N LYS A 88 -5.93 -4.05 5.42
CA LYS A 88 -6.09 -2.98 6.42
C LYS A 88 -5.16 -3.12 7.64
N ALA A 89 -5.06 -4.32 8.19
CA ALA A 89 -4.12 -4.59 9.29
C ALA A 89 -2.65 -4.39 8.86
N THR A 90 -2.32 -4.77 7.63
CA THR A 90 -0.99 -4.54 7.05
C THR A 90 -0.72 -3.05 6.86
N PHE A 91 -1.69 -2.26 6.42
CA PHE A 91 -1.55 -0.80 6.28
C PHE A 91 -1.27 -0.14 7.63
N ASN A 92 -1.98 -0.53 8.70
CA ASN A 92 -1.70 -0.03 10.05
C ASN A 92 -0.29 -0.41 10.54
N TYR A 93 0.15 -1.64 10.25
CA TYR A 93 1.50 -2.08 10.58
C TYR A 93 2.58 -1.28 9.83
N LEU A 94 2.34 -0.97 8.55
CA LEU A 94 3.24 -0.13 7.75
C LEU A 94 3.33 1.28 8.33
N ASP A 95 2.20 1.91 8.64
CA ASP A 95 2.16 3.27 9.19
C ASP A 95 2.94 3.36 10.50
N ASN A 96 2.78 2.37 11.39
CA ASN A 96 3.56 2.31 12.63
C ASN A 96 5.07 2.12 12.35
N SER A 97 5.42 1.21 11.45
CA SER A 97 6.81 0.96 11.08
C SER A 97 7.47 2.20 10.46
N ILE A 98 6.77 2.87 9.52
CA ILE A 98 7.25 4.09 8.86
C ILE A 98 7.38 5.23 9.86
N PHE A 99 6.43 5.37 10.82
CA PHE A 99 6.53 6.34 11.91
C PHE A 99 7.86 6.21 12.66
N TRP A 100 8.24 5.00 13.06
CA TRP A 100 9.50 4.77 13.77
C TRP A 100 10.73 5.02 12.89
N ILE A 101 10.66 4.75 11.59
CA ILE A 101 11.75 5.02 10.66
C ILE A 101 11.99 6.53 10.55
N VAL A 102 10.94 7.34 10.32
CA VAL A 102 11.08 8.79 10.19
C VAL A 102 11.37 9.46 11.54
N TRP A 103 10.89 8.91 12.66
CA TRP A 103 11.27 9.35 14.00
C TRP A 103 12.76 9.21 14.27
N LYS A 104 13.32 8.04 13.96
CA LYS A 104 14.76 7.78 14.07
C LYS A 104 15.58 8.69 13.14
N TRP A 105 15.07 8.99 11.95
CA TRP A 105 15.70 9.94 11.04
C TRP A 105 15.75 11.34 11.64
N GLY A 106 14.68 11.85 12.19
CA GLY A 106 14.62 13.15 12.86
C GLY A 106 15.59 13.25 14.05
N LYS A 107 15.65 12.20 14.89
CA LYS A 107 16.60 12.13 16.01
C LYS A 107 18.06 12.10 15.57
N ARG A 108 18.40 11.33 14.54
CA ARG A 108 19.76 11.25 14.01
C ARG A 108 20.21 12.54 13.35
N ARG A 109 19.28 13.30 12.76
CA ARG A 109 19.58 14.60 12.14
C ARG A 109 19.93 15.68 13.18
N HIS A 110 19.42 15.55 14.40
CA HIS A 110 19.56 16.51 15.49
C HIS A 110 20.01 15.80 16.77
N GLN A 111 21.22 15.27 16.78
CA GLN A 111 21.75 14.47 17.87
C GLN A 111 21.79 15.22 19.21
N ASN A 112 22.06 16.53 19.15
CA ASN A 112 22.16 17.41 20.33
C ASN A 112 20.77 17.96 20.79
N ARG A 113 19.66 17.49 20.19
CA ARG A 113 18.31 17.95 20.54
C ARG A 113 17.48 16.83 21.18
N GLY A 114 16.74 17.21 22.24
CA GLY A 114 15.86 16.26 22.93
C GLY A 114 14.66 15.80 22.06
N ALA A 115 14.02 14.71 22.48
CA ALA A 115 12.84 14.15 21.83
C ALA A 115 11.69 15.16 21.67
N SER A 116 11.46 16.00 22.69
CA SER A 116 10.42 17.06 22.66
C SER A 116 10.67 18.08 21.55
N TRP A 117 11.92 18.48 21.32
CA TRP A 117 12.28 19.38 20.24
C TRP A 117 12.03 18.75 18.87
N VAL A 118 12.45 17.47 18.67
CA VAL A 118 12.20 16.73 17.42
C VAL A 118 10.71 16.61 17.15
N ARG A 119 9.90 16.33 18.18
CA ARG A 119 8.45 16.31 18.07
C ARG A 119 7.88 17.64 17.60
N LYS A 120 8.24 18.74 18.26
CA LYS A 120 7.77 20.09 17.90
C LYS A 120 8.19 20.50 16.48
N ARG A 121 9.37 20.04 16.03
CA ARG A 121 9.93 20.40 14.72
C ARG A 121 9.30 19.66 13.55
N TYR A 122 9.02 18.36 13.72
CA TYR A 122 8.67 17.46 12.61
C TYR A 122 7.25 16.92 12.69
N TYR A 123 6.56 17.11 13.79
CA TYR A 123 5.21 16.58 13.97
C TYR A 123 4.22 17.68 14.31
N THR A 124 2.99 17.51 13.81
CA THR A 124 1.86 18.40 14.06
C THR A 124 0.62 17.59 14.44
N THR A 125 -0.37 18.30 14.98
CA THR A 125 -1.71 17.74 15.19
C THR A 125 -2.61 18.19 14.05
N LEU A 126 -3.38 17.27 13.49
CA LEU A 126 -4.36 17.53 12.43
C LEU A 126 -5.73 17.00 12.89
N GLY A 127 -6.63 17.88 13.25
CA GLY A 127 -7.89 17.51 13.89
C GLY A 127 -7.63 16.73 15.19
N LEU A 128 -8.25 15.55 15.31
CA LEU A 128 -8.07 14.65 16.45
C LEU A 128 -6.75 13.84 16.41
N ARG A 129 -6.04 13.89 15.30
CA ARG A 129 -4.87 13.09 15.12
C ARG A 129 -3.60 13.82 15.53
N LYS A 130 -2.91 13.25 16.50
CA LYS A 130 -1.60 13.69 16.99
C LYS A 130 -0.46 12.99 16.22
N TRP A 131 0.73 13.59 16.22
CA TRP A 131 1.96 13.00 15.67
C TRP A 131 1.94 12.79 14.14
N CYS A 132 1.35 13.73 13.39
CA CYS A 132 1.44 13.73 11.93
C CYS A 132 2.80 14.28 11.50
N PHE A 133 3.61 13.46 10.82
CA PHE A 133 4.89 13.91 10.28
C PHE A 133 4.67 14.88 9.12
N TYR A 134 5.28 16.06 9.19
CA TYR A 134 5.01 17.13 8.23
C TYR A 134 6.22 18.00 7.94
N SER A 135 6.13 18.80 6.89
CA SER A 135 7.02 19.93 6.62
C SER A 135 6.20 21.16 6.20
N LYS A 136 6.68 22.31 6.56
CA LYS A 136 6.19 23.57 5.99
C LYS A 136 6.84 23.76 4.61
N VAL A 137 6.04 24.15 3.64
CA VAL A 137 6.46 24.46 2.27
C VAL A 137 6.02 25.89 1.98
N LYS A 138 6.97 26.72 1.54
CA LYS A 138 6.67 28.08 1.09
C LYS A 138 6.43 28.05 -0.42
N ALA A 139 5.23 28.41 -0.85
CA ALA A 139 4.88 28.63 -2.25
C ALA A 139 4.55 30.14 -2.40
N GLY A 140 5.57 30.93 -2.75
CA GLY A 140 5.45 32.39 -2.76
C GLY A 140 5.15 32.96 -1.37
N LYS A 141 4.06 33.74 -1.23
CA LYS A 141 3.62 34.34 0.05
C LYS A 141 2.79 33.38 0.94
N GLN A 142 2.34 32.23 0.42
CA GLN A 142 1.54 31.26 1.19
C GLN A 142 2.40 30.16 1.80
N GLU A 143 2.23 29.94 3.12
CA GLU A 143 2.76 28.75 3.80
C GLU A 143 1.75 27.61 3.66
N SER A 144 2.16 26.52 3.03
CA SER A 144 1.41 25.27 2.99
C SER A 144 2.12 24.20 3.82
N ARG A 145 1.38 23.13 4.17
CA ARG A 145 1.93 21.99 4.91
C ARG A 145 1.84 20.76 4.04
N ILE A 146 2.95 20.06 3.88
CA ILE A 146 2.97 18.73 3.29
C ILE A 146 3.05 17.69 4.41
N LEU A 147 2.19 16.68 4.35
CA LEU A 147 2.11 15.61 5.34
C LEU A 147 2.55 14.29 4.74
N LEU A 148 3.08 13.42 5.60
CA LEU A 148 3.35 12.04 5.23
C LEU A 148 2.02 11.30 5.09
N THR A 149 1.82 10.68 3.93
CA THR A 149 0.64 9.87 3.62
C THR A 149 0.58 8.64 4.53
N LEU A 150 -0.62 8.27 4.93
CA LEU A 150 -0.87 7.07 5.70
C LEU A 150 -1.53 6.01 4.85
N ALA A 151 -0.95 4.83 4.90
CA ALA A 151 -1.47 3.64 4.27
C ALA A 151 -2.89 3.32 4.76
N GLN A 152 -3.14 3.44 6.07
CA GLN A 152 -4.44 3.12 6.68
C GLN A 152 -5.61 3.96 6.18
N HIS A 153 -5.36 5.16 5.62
CA HIS A 153 -6.42 5.99 5.04
C HIS A 153 -6.90 5.50 3.68
N THR A 154 -6.11 4.62 3.03
CA THR A 154 -6.52 4.06 1.74
C THR A 154 -7.74 3.16 1.93
N LYS A 155 -8.81 3.48 1.19
CA LYS A 155 -10.03 2.70 1.16
C LYS A 155 -9.77 1.35 0.47
N ILE A 156 -10.24 0.26 1.09
CA ILE A 156 -10.18 -1.06 0.47
C ILE A 156 -11.28 -1.15 -0.58
N GLU A 157 -10.90 -1.39 -1.83
CA GLU A 157 -11.81 -1.57 -2.97
C GLU A 157 -11.76 -3.02 -3.43
N ARG A 158 -12.77 -3.79 -3.05
CA ARG A 158 -12.85 -5.19 -3.48
C ARG A 158 -13.23 -5.28 -4.96
N HIS A 159 -12.54 -6.17 -5.69
CA HIS A 159 -12.97 -6.53 -7.03
C HIS A 159 -14.33 -7.24 -6.96
N VAL A 160 -15.23 -6.78 -7.81
CA VAL A 160 -16.48 -7.52 -8.03
C VAL A 160 -16.13 -8.77 -8.84
N LYS A 161 -16.44 -9.95 -8.30
CA LYS A 161 -16.16 -11.22 -8.98
C LYS A 161 -16.89 -11.27 -10.34
N VAL A 162 -16.25 -11.80 -11.34
CA VAL A 162 -16.87 -12.19 -12.61
C VAL A 162 -17.60 -13.51 -12.36
N ARG A 163 -18.73 -13.73 -13.00
CA ARG A 163 -19.38 -15.05 -13.01
C ARG A 163 -18.43 -16.09 -13.59
N ALA A 164 -18.35 -17.28 -12.99
CA ALA A 164 -17.34 -18.28 -13.38
C ALA A 164 -17.41 -18.65 -14.87
N GLU A 165 -18.61 -18.67 -15.42
CA GLU A 165 -18.89 -19.05 -16.82
C GLU A 165 -18.76 -17.87 -17.78
N ALA A 166 -18.69 -16.61 -17.28
CA ALA A 166 -18.69 -15.43 -18.14
C ALA A 166 -17.30 -15.16 -18.72
N SER A 167 -17.20 -15.11 -20.03
CA SER A 167 -16.03 -14.68 -20.78
C SER A 167 -16.30 -13.37 -21.51
N PRO A 168 -15.36 -12.39 -21.52
CA PRO A 168 -15.49 -11.17 -22.32
C PRO A 168 -15.55 -11.42 -23.82
N TYR A 169 -15.10 -12.59 -24.28
CA TYR A 169 -15.06 -12.99 -25.67
C TYR A 169 -16.30 -13.79 -26.11
N ASP A 170 -17.19 -14.10 -25.14
CA ASP A 170 -18.43 -14.80 -25.41
C ASP A 170 -19.55 -13.78 -25.69
N PRO A 171 -20.19 -13.82 -26.86
CA PRO A 171 -21.26 -12.91 -27.25
C PRO A 171 -22.42 -12.88 -26.27
N ASP A 172 -22.78 -14.03 -25.66
CA ASP A 172 -23.91 -14.17 -24.73
C ASP A 172 -23.70 -13.36 -23.43
N PHE A 173 -22.45 -13.06 -23.06
CA PHE A 173 -22.12 -12.26 -21.89
C PHE A 173 -21.80 -10.80 -22.20
N LYS A 174 -21.95 -10.33 -23.42
CA LYS A 174 -21.63 -8.95 -23.83
C LYS A 174 -22.39 -7.90 -23.00
N GLU A 175 -23.70 -8.07 -22.81
CA GLU A 175 -24.51 -7.16 -22.00
C GLU A 175 -24.10 -7.16 -20.52
N TYR A 176 -23.77 -8.33 -19.97
CA TYR A 176 -23.25 -8.46 -18.61
C TYR A 176 -21.99 -7.64 -18.40
N PHE A 177 -21.02 -7.69 -19.32
CA PHE A 177 -19.78 -6.92 -19.21
C PHE A 177 -20.00 -5.42 -19.40
N ILE A 178 -20.88 -5.00 -20.32
CA ILE A 178 -21.26 -3.58 -20.49
C ILE A 178 -21.89 -3.02 -19.22
N LYS A 179 -22.84 -3.74 -18.61
CA LYS A 179 -23.48 -3.34 -17.33
C LYS A 179 -22.46 -3.23 -16.21
N ARG A 180 -21.55 -4.20 -16.10
CA ARG A 180 -20.49 -4.25 -15.12
C ARG A 180 -19.52 -3.05 -15.26
N GLU A 181 -19.20 -2.64 -16.46
CA GLU A 181 -18.31 -1.51 -16.73
C GLU A 181 -18.98 -0.17 -16.39
N ARG A 182 -20.26 0.00 -16.71
CA ARG A 182 -21.08 1.16 -16.30
C ARG A 182 -21.14 1.30 -14.78
N GLU A 183 -21.38 0.23 -14.05
CA GLU A 183 -21.39 0.23 -12.57
C GLU A 183 -20.02 0.60 -11.98
N LYS A 184 -18.92 0.13 -12.58
CA LYS A 184 -17.56 0.49 -12.20
C LYS A 184 -17.28 1.98 -12.40
N MET A 185 -17.70 2.55 -13.54
CA MET A 185 -17.56 3.97 -13.84
C MET A 185 -18.38 4.83 -12.87
N ARG A 186 -19.63 4.44 -12.55
CA ARG A 186 -20.49 5.15 -11.60
C ARG A 186 -19.85 5.20 -10.22
N LYS A 187 -19.35 4.08 -9.68
CA LYS A 187 -18.63 4.03 -8.39
C LYS A 187 -17.36 4.88 -8.37
N LYS A 188 -16.67 5.01 -9.51
CA LYS A 188 -15.47 5.82 -9.63
C LYS A 188 -15.80 7.32 -9.61
N ASN A 189 -16.91 7.73 -10.18
CA ASN A 189 -17.37 9.12 -10.17
C ASN A 189 -17.89 9.54 -8.80
N ASP A 190 -18.67 8.69 -8.10
CA ASP A 190 -19.15 8.92 -6.73
C ASP A 190 -17.99 9.09 -5.72
N SER A 191 -16.84 8.46 -5.96
CA SER A 191 -15.66 8.58 -5.09
C SER A 191 -14.77 9.80 -5.39
N ARG A 192 -15.11 10.62 -6.41
CA ARG A 192 -14.40 11.87 -6.72
C ARG A 192 -15.11 13.12 -6.20
N VAL A 193 -16.32 12.97 -5.70
CA VAL A 193 -17.19 14.08 -5.24
C VAL A 193 -17.09 14.33 -3.72
N ILE A 194 -16.10 13.71 -3.03
CA ILE A 194 -15.83 13.92 -1.60
C ILE A 194 -14.45 14.51 -1.39
#